data_0b564505693c8e71ff28d0591bc2ad0a
#
_entry.id   0b564505693c8e71ff28d0591bc2ad0a
#
_cell.length_a   1.000
_cell.length_b   1.000
_cell.length_c   1.000
_cell.angle_alpha   90.00
_cell.angle_beta   90.00
_cell.angle_gamma   90.00
#
_symmetry.space_group_name_H-M   'P 1'
#
loop_
_entity.id
_entity.type
_entity.pdbx_description
1 polymer ?
#
loop_
_entity_poly.entity_id
_entity_poly.type
_entity_poly.pdbx_seq_one_letter_code
_entity_poly.pdbx_strand_id
1 'polypeptide(L)'
;MRPARPLASALAATAGYLLGSFPAATLAARLATGGTTDLRTVGSGNPGAANAMTALGRRWGTAVLVADIGKGAAASWLGQALAGGTGAHLGGTAAVVGHCFPLWTRFKGGGKGAATSCGHCLATFPAYFPVDLAVALVVARWKRRALPATAVASAVWVGAGVLWWRKGWPNAWGPRPTPALPLAAAASSAVIFSRFWAARGWQERV
;
A
#
# COMPACT_ATOMS: atom_id res chain seq x y z
N MET A 1 -9.82 -26.34 4.47
CA MET A 1 -10.03 -25.21 3.51
C MET A 1 -9.88 -25.77 2.10
N ARG A 2 -10.86 -25.56 1.21
CA ARG A 2 -10.67 -25.92 -0.22
C ARG A 2 -9.60 -24.99 -0.80
N PRO A 3 -8.63 -25.49 -1.59
CA PRO A 3 -7.66 -24.63 -2.27
C PRO A 3 -8.42 -23.66 -3.18
N ALA A 4 -8.00 -22.39 -3.17
CA ALA A 4 -8.58 -21.41 -4.06
C ALA A 4 -8.38 -21.88 -5.52
N ARG A 5 -9.45 -21.86 -6.31
CA ARG A 5 -9.35 -22.23 -7.72
C ARG A 5 -8.38 -21.25 -8.40
N PRO A 6 -7.43 -21.70 -9.23
CA PRO A 6 -6.41 -20.84 -9.85
C PRO A 6 -7.00 -19.58 -10.52
N LEU A 7 -8.13 -19.75 -11.22
CA LEU A 7 -8.85 -18.65 -11.86
C LEU A 7 -9.33 -17.59 -10.85
N ALA A 8 -9.91 -18.00 -9.73
CA ALA A 8 -10.38 -17.08 -8.70
C ALA A 8 -9.24 -16.28 -8.07
N SER A 9 -8.07 -16.93 -7.87
CA SER A 9 -6.85 -16.26 -7.40
C SER A 9 -6.32 -15.26 -8.42
N ALA A 10 -6.31 -15.60 -9.70
CA ALA A 10 -5.91 -14.70 -10.76
C ALA A 10 -6.85 -13.49 -10.87
N LEU A 11 -8.17 -13.70 -10.78
CA LEU A 11 -9.15 -12.63 -10.75
C LEU A 11 -8.97 -11.71 -9.54
N ALA A 12 -8.71 -12.27 -8.34
CA ALA A 12 -8.44 -11.48 -7.14
C ALA A 12 -7.19 -10.59 -7.30
N ALA A 13 -6.11 -11.14 -7.85
CA ALA A 13 -4.88 -10.38 -8.12
C ALA A 13 -5.10 -9.29 -9.19
N THR A 14 -5.77 -9.61 -10.29
CA THR A 14 -6.05 -8.65 -11.37
C THR A 14 -6.95 -7.50 -10.89
N ALA A 15 -8.04 -7.81 -10.19
CA ALA A 15 -8.93 -6.80 -9.64
C ALA A 15 -8.21 -5.93 -8.61
N GLY A 16 -7.40 -6.55 -7.75
CA GLY A 16 -6.57 -5.82 -6.77
C GLY A 16 -5.58 -4.88 -7.44
N TYR A 17 -4.89 -5.33 -8.48
CA TYR A 17 -3.97 -4.49 -9.25
C TYR A 17 -4.67 -3.29 -9.90
N LEU A 18 -5.83 -3.49 -10.51
CA LEU A 18 -6.60 -2.43 -11.15
C LEU A 18 -7.10 -1.39 -10.12
N LEU A 19 -7.64 -1.83 -8.98
CA LEU A 19 -8.01 -0.95 -7.87
C LEU A 19 -6.80 -0.17 -7.34
N GLY A 20 -5.68 -0.85 -7.13
CA GLY A 20 -4.43 -0.24 -6.70
C GLY A 20 -3.90 0.81 -7.67
N SER A 21 -4.07 0.58 -8.97
CA SER A 21 -3.65 1.50 -10.04
C SER A 21 -4.45 2.80 -10.07
N PHE A 22 -5.59 2.91 -9.36
CA PHE A 22 -6.39 4.13 -9.34
C PHE A 22 -5.55 5.35 -8.92
N PRO A 23 -5.51 6.43 -9.75
CA PRO A 23 -4.57 7.53 -9.59
C PRO A 23 -5.10 8.63 -8.66
N ALA A 24 -5.36 8.30 -7.38
CA ALA A 24 -5.96 9.21 -6.39
C ALA A 24 -5.24 10.56 -6.29
N ALA A 25 -3.90 10.54 -6.23
CA ALA A 25 -3.10 11.75 -6.11
C ALA A 25 -3.18 12.63 -7.37
N THR A 26 -3.20 12.03 -8.56
CA THR A 26 -3.37 12.77 -9.82
C THR A 26 -4.76 13.41 -9.91
N LEU A 27 -5.79 12.68 -9.49
CA LEU A 27 -7.15 13.21 -9.45
C LEU A 27 -7.26 14.36 -8.45
N ALA A 28 -6.71 14.22 -7.26
CA ALA A 28 -6.67 15.28 -6.25
C ALA A 28 -5.96 16.52 -6.76
N ALA A 29 -4.81 16.38 -7.43
CA ALA A 29 -4.10 17.50 -8.02
C ALA A 29 -4.92 18.22 -9.10
N ARG A 30 -5.56 17.46 -9.99
CA ARG A 30 -6.45 18.03 -11.02
C ARG A 30 -7.61 18.82 -10.43
N LEU A 31 -8.27 18.28 -9.41
CA LEU A 31 -9.40 18.93 -8.76
C LEU A 31 -8.97 20.16 -7.94
N ALA A 32 -7.77 20.09 -7.31
CA ALA A 32 -7.27 21.19 -6.50
C ALA A 32 -6.76 22.40 -7.33
N THR A 33 -6.22 22.14 -8.52
CA THR A 33 -5.45 23.16 -9.27
C THR A 33 -5.91 23.36 -10.73
N GLY A 34 -7.05 22.76 -11.10
CA GLY A 34 -7.51 22.81 -12.50
C GLY A 34 -6.55 22.10 -13.47
N GLY A 35 -5.67 21.21 -12.97
CA GLY A 35 -4.73 20.45 -13.79
C GLY A 35 -3.36 21.13 -14.00
N THR A 36 -3.10 22.26 -13.36
CA THR A 36 -1.83 23.00 -13.53
C THR A 36 -0.67 22.39 -12.73
N THR A 37 -0.95 21.52 -11.74
CA THR A 37 0.09 20.90 -10.88
C THR A 37 0.17 19.40 -11.13
N ASP A 38 1.37 18.89 -11.41
CA ASP A 38 1.69 17.46 -11.38
C ASP A 38 2.57 17.14 -10.15
N LEU A 39 2.07 16.29 -9.26
CA LEU A 39 2.80 15.88 -8.05
C LEU A 39 4.10 15.10 -8.33
N ARG A 40 4.32 14.70 -9.58
CA ARG A 40 5.58 14.04 -10.00
C ARG A 40 6.70 15.04 -10.27
N THR A 41 6.36 16.31 -10.46
CA THR A 41 7.31 17.40 -10.80
C THR A 41 7.53 18.38 -9.66
N VAL A 42 6.73 18.29 -8.58
CA VAL A 42 6.79 19.22 -7.45
C VAL A 42 7.11 18.48 -6.14
N GLY A 43 7.73 19.19 -5.21
CA GLY A 43 8.07 18.68 -3.88
C GLY A 43 8.97 17.44 -3.97
N SER A 44 8.54 16.33 -3.38
CA SER A 44 9.32 15.08 -3.39
C SER A 44 9.23 14.28 -4.70
N GLY A 45 8.51 14.76 -5.71
CA GLY A 45 8.25 14.02 -6.95
C GLY A 45 7.43 12.74 -6.81
N ASN A 46 6.92 12.46 -5.62
CA ASN A 46 6.15 11.26 -5.34
C ASN A 46 4.65 11.57 -5.31
N PRO A 47 3.81 10.95 -6.16
CA PRO A 47 2.37 11.15 -6.17
C PRO A 47 1.70 10.36 -5.02
N GLY A 48 1.90 10.82 -3.79
CA GLY A 48 1.32 10.24 -2.57
C GLY A 48 0.89 11.30 -1.57
N ALA A 49 0.23 10.87 -0.51
CA ALA A 49 -0.41 11.72 0.48
C ALA A 49 0.51 12.81 1.08
N ALA A 50 1.74 12.44 1.46
CA ALA A 50 2.67 13.39 2.08
C ALA A 50 3.07 14.53 1.12
N ASN A 51 3.32 14.22 -0.16
CA ASN A 51 3.62 15.23 -1.16
C ASN A 51 2.38 16.06 -1.51
N ALA A 52 1.22 15.43 -1.58
CA ALA A 52 -0.05 16.13 -1.77
C ALA A 52 -0.36 17.08 -0.61
N MET A 53 -0.06 16.71 0.65
CA MET A 53 -0.20 17.62 1.81
C MET A 53 0.68 18.85 1.67
N THR A 54 1.92 18.70 1.18
CA THR A 54 2.86 19.80 1.01
C THR A 54 2.48 20.70 -0.18
N ALA A 55 2.12 20.09 -1.32
CA ALA A 55 1.90 20.82 -2.56
C ALA A 55 0.46 21.37 -2.75
N LEU A 56 -0.54 20.66 -2.23
CA LEU A 56 -1.97 20.97 -2.42
C LEU A 56 -2.71 21.36 -1.14
N GLY A 57 -2.02 21.26 0.00
CA GLY A 57 -2.58 21.52 1.32
C GLY A 57 -3.18 20.26 2.00
N ARG A 58 -3.42 20.43 3.31
CA ARG A 58 -3.79 19.33 4.22
C ARG A 58 -5.06 18.58 3.79
N ARG A 59 -6.08 19.30 3.33
CA ARG A 59 -7.36 18.70 2.87
C ARG A 59 -7.13 17.68 1.76
N TRP A 60 -6.42 18.06 0.73
CA TRP A 60 -6.17 17.19 -0.42
C TRP A 60 -5.22 16.04 -0.09
N GLY A 61 -4.17 16.31 0.71
CA GLY A 61 -3.28 15.24 1.18
C GLY A 61 -3.99 14.19 2.02
N THR A 62 -4.93 14.61 2.90
CA THR A 62 -5.76 13.68 3.67
C THR A 62 -6.70 12.88 2.76
N ALA A 63 -7.32 13.52 1.76
CA ALA A 63 -8.16 12.81 0.79
C ALA A 63 -7.37 11.74 0.03
N VAL A 64 -6.14 12.04 -0.40
CA VAL A 64 -5.24 11.06 -1.05
C VAL A 64 -4.89 9.93 -0.08
N LEU A 65 -4.58 10.24 1.19
CA LEU A 65 -4.27 9.22 2.20
C LEU A 65 -5.43 8.24 2.39
N VAL A 66 -6.63 8.78 2.58
CA VAL A 66 -7.85 7.96 2.77
C VAL A 66 -8.15 7.12 1.53
N ALA A 67 -8.04 7.70 0.33
CA ALA A 67 -8.25 6.97 -0.92
C ALA A 67 -7.22 5.85 -1.12
N ASP A 68 -5.94 6.10 -0.80
CA ASP A 68 -4.88 5.10 -0.94
C ASP A 68 -5.01 3.95 0.08
N ILE A 69 -5.40 4.24 1.33
CA ILE A 69 -5.76 3.21 2.31
C ILE A 69 -7.01 2.47 1.85
N GLY A 70 -8.04 3.19 1.44
CA GLY A 70 -9.31 2.63 1.00
C GLY A 70 -9.17 1.64 -0.16
N LYS A 71 -8.35 1.97 -1.18
CA LYS A 71 -8.14 1.05 -2.31
C LYS A 71 -7.42 -0.24 -1.92
N GLY A 72 -6.47 -0.18 -0.96
CA GLY A 72 -5.80 -1.37 -0.43
C GLY A 72 -6.74 -2.28 0.35
N ALA A 73 -7.60 -1.69 1.19
CA ALA A 73 -8.61 -2.43 1.94
C ALA A 73 -9.67 -3.03 1.00
N ALA A 74 -10.21 -2.24 0.08
CA ALA A 74 -11.21 -2.69 -0.89
C ALA A 74 -10.70 -3.84 -1.77
N ALA A 75 -9.44 -3.76 -2.24
CA ALA A 75 -8.80 -4.81 -3.00
C ALA A 75 -8.66 -6.11 -2.21
N SER A 76 -8.33 -6.01 -0.92
CA SER A 76 -8.22 -7.18 -0.04
C SER A 76 -9.58 -7.80 0.24
N TRP A 77 -10.62 -7.02 0.53
CA TRP A 77 -11.98 -7.53 0.75
C TRP A 77 -12.57 -8.14 -0.52
N LEU A 78 -12.38 -7.50 -1.68
CA LEU A 78 -12.80 -8.07 -2.96
C LEU A 78 -12.07 -9.39 -3.24
N GLY A 79 -10.75 -9.42 -3.01
CA GLY A 79 -9.97 -10.64 -3.14
C GLY A 79 -10.45 -11.74 -2.21
N GLN A 80 -10.84 -11.40 -0.97
CA GLN A 80 -11.42 -12.36 -0.03
C GLN A 80 -12.77 -12.92 -0.53
N ALA A 81 -13.61 -12.08 -1.10
CA ALA A 81 -14.89 -12.52 -1.67
C ALA A 81 -14.68 -13.47 -2.87
N LEU A 82 -13.67 -13.22 -3.69
CA LEU A 82 -13.39 -14.01 -4.89
C LEU A 82 -12.68 -15.34 -4.58
N ALA A 83 -11.68 -15.35 -3.70
CA ALA A 83 -10.78 -16.50 -3.50
C ALA A 83 -10.43 -16.77 -2.01
N GLY A 84 -11.27 -16.32 -1.08
CA GLY A 84 -11.06 -16.53 0.35
C GLY A 84 -9.82 -15.84 0.90
N GLY A 85 -9.25 -16.35 2.00
CA GLY A 85 -8.11 -15.71 2.67
C GLY A 85 -6.89 -15.52 1.78
N THR A 86 -6.58 -16.48 0.91
CA THR A 86 -5.50 -16.34 -0.08
C THR A 86 -5.79 -15.20 -1.05
N GLY A 87 -7.06 -15.09 -1.51
CA GLY A 87 -7.49 -14.00 -2.37
C GLY A 87 -7.38 -12.62 -1.71
N ALA A 88 -7.66 -12.51 -0.41
CA ALA A 88 -7.47 -11.27 0.34
C ALA A 88 -6.02 -10.77 0.27
N HIS A 89 -5.07 -11.69 0.51
CA HIS A 89 -3.65 -11.37 0.47
C HIS A 89 -3.16 -11.07 -0.96
N LEU A 90 -3.60 -11.83 -1.95
CA LEU A 90 -3.27 -11.59 -3.36
C LEU A 90 -3.81 -10.23 -3.84
N GLY A 91 -5.08 -9.92 -3.56
CA GLY A 91 -5.71 -8.66 -3.93
C GLY A 91 -5.02 -7.46 -3.30
N GLY A 92 -4.74 -7.52 -1.98
CA GLY A 92 -4.06 -6.46 -1.26
C GLY A 92 -2.63 -6.22 -1.74
N THR A 93 -1.83 -7.29 -1.91
CA THR A 93 -0.47 -7.19 -2.45
C THR A 93 -0.48 -6.64 -3.88
N ALA A 94 -1.38 -7.12 -4.73
CA ALA A 94 -1.54 -6.63 -6.08
C ALA A 94 -1.94 -5.15 -6.13
N ALA A 95 -2.75 -4.67 -5.16
CA ALA A 95 -3.06 -3.25 -5.04
C ALA A 95 -1.84 -2.40 -4.68
N VAL A 96 -0.94 -2.89 -3.82
CA VAL A 96 0.35 -2.23 -3.55
C VAL A 96 1.19 -2.14 -4.82
N VAL A 97 1.27 -3.22 -5.60
CA VAL A 97 1.96 -3.23 -6.90
C VAL A 97 1.33 -2.22 -7.86
N GLY A 98 -0.01 -2.22 -8.00
CA GLY A 98 -0.74 -1.29 -8.87
C GLY A 98 -0.55 0.17 -8.49
N HIS A 99 -0.50 0.48 -7.18
CA HIS A 99 -0.19 1.82 -6.71
C HIS A 99 1.24 2.26 -7.07
N CYS A 100 2.21 1.34 -6.97
CA CYS A 100 3.61 1.62 -7.26
C CYS A 100 3.92 1.66 -8.77
N PHE A 101 3.24 0.85 -9.55
CA PHE A 101 3.39 0.70 -11.00
C PHE A 101 2.03 0.78 -11.69
N PRO A 102 1.38 1.97 -11.72
CA PRO A 102 0.01 2.09 -12.18
C PRO A 102 -0.10 1.91 -13.70
N LEU A 103 -1.13 1.18 -14.13
CA LEU A 103 -1.42 0.90 -15.54
C LEU A 103 -1.59 2.19 -16.35
N TRP A 104 -2.32 3.15 -15.80
CA TRP A 104 -2.71 4.39 -16.47
C TRP A 104 -1.54 5.32 -16.81
N THR A 105 -0.40 5.10 -16.19
CA THR A 105 0.84 5.85 -16.46
C THR A 105 1.91 4.98 -17.11
N ARG A 106 1.50 3.89 -17.76
CA ARG A 106 2.41 2.91 -18.39
C ARG A 106 3.47 2.41 -17.42
N PHE A 107 3.04 2.06 -16.19
CA PHE A 107 3.86 1.52 -15.10
C PHE A 107 4.94 2.49 -14.55
N LYS A 108 4.87 3.79 -14.89
CA LYS A 108 5.83 4.82 -14.45
C LYS A 108 5.18 5.82 -13.50
N GLY A 109 5.98 6.46 -12.65
CA GLY A 109 5.52 7.58 -11.82
C GLY A 109 4.44 7.23 -10.79
N GLY A 110 4.39 6.00 -10.32
CA GLY A 110 3.53 5.60 -9.21
C GLY A 110 4.07 6.04 -7.85
N GLY A 111 3.27 5.89 -6.80
CA GLY A 111 3.64 6.19 -5.42
C GLY A 111 4.59 5.16 -4.80
N LYS A 112 4.77 5.25 -3.48
CA LYS A 112 5.66 4.35 -2.71
C LYS A 112 4.92 3.17 -2.05
N GLY A 113 3.59 3.14 -2.06
CA GLY A 113 2.79 2.01 -1.61
C GLY A 113 2.44 1.97 -0.12
N ALA A 114 3.04 2.81 0.74
CA ALA A 114 2.85 2.74 2.19
C ALA A 114 1.39 2.90 2.65
N ALA A 115 0.64 3.87 2.13
CA ALA A 115 -0.77 4.03 2.50
C ALA A 115 -1.65 2.87 1.99
N THR A 116 -1.33 2.34 0.80
CA THR A 116 -2.07 1.20 0.24
C THR A 116 -1.79 -0.08 1.02
N SER A 117 -0.54 -0.28 1.51
CA SER A 117 -0.23 -1.41 2.40
C SER A 117 -0.92 -1.29 3.76
N CYS A 118 -1.09 -0.09 4.31
CA CYS A 118 -1.92 0.10 5.51
C CYS A 118 -3.36 -0.39 5.28
N GLY A 119 -3.96 -0.12 4.12
CA GLY A 119 -5.28 -0.64 3.76
C GLY A 119 -5.32 -2.16 3.64
N HIS A 120 -4.30 -2.75 3.00
CA HIS A 120 -4.14 -4.20 2.96
C HIS A 120 -4.01 -4.78 4.38
N CYS A 121 -3.18 -4.19 5.24
CA CYS A 121 -3.02 -4.59 6.63
C CYS A 121 -4.33 -4.48 7.42
N LEU A 122 -5.05 -3.37 7.29
CA LEU A 122 -6.36 -3.16 7.93
C LEU A 122 -7.34 -4.30 7.61
N ALA A 123 -7.39 -4.74 6.36
CA ALA A 123 -8.31 -5.77 5.91
C ALA A 123 -7.86 -7.21 6.26
N THR A 124 -6.54 -7.46 6.33
CA THR A 124 -6.00 -8.82 6.45
C THR A 124 -5.27 -9.11 7.75
N PHE A 125 -4.81 -8.07 8.45
CA PHE A 125 -4.09 -8.18 9.71
C PHE A 125 -4.42 -7.00 10.66
N PRO A 126 -5.69 -6.83 11.05
CA PRO A 126 -6.15 -5.68 11.83
C PRO A 126 -5.43 -5.51 13.17
N ALA A 127 -4.98 -6.58 13.79
CA ALA A 127 -4.21 -6.51 15.05
C ALA A 127 -2.89 -5.75 14.90
N TYR A 128 -2.28 -5.76 13.72
CA TYR A 128 -1.03 -5.06 13.41
C TYR A 128 -1.26 -3.66 12.82
N PHE A 129 -2.46 -3.38 12.30
CA PHE A 129 -2.77 -2.12 11.62
C PHE A 129 -2.39 -0.85 12.41
N PRO A 130 -2.63 -0.72 13.74
CA PRO A 130 -2.23 0.47 14.48
C PRO A 130 -0.71 0.71 14.46
N VAL A 131 0.08 -0.37 14.49
CA VAL A 131 1.55 -0.29 14.41
C VAL A 131 1.98 0.16 13.03
N ASP A 132 1.41 -0.44 11.96
CA ASP A 132 1.69 -0.10 10.57
C ASP A 132 1.35 1.37 10.28
N LEU A 133 0.19 1.84 10.75
CA LEU A 133 -0.22 3.23 10.62
C LEU A 133 0.75 4.18 11.36
N ALA A 134 1.12 3.86 12.61
CA ALA A 134 2.07 4.67 13.37
C ALA A 134 3.42 4.77 12.66
N VAL A 135 3.93 3.68 12.14
CA VAL A 135 5.17 3.67 11.36
C VAL A 135 5.04 4.50 10.08
N ALA A 136 3.94 4.36 9.34
CA ALA A 136 3.69 5.16 8.13
C ALA A 136 3.69 6.67 8.43
N LEU A 137 3.10 7.08 9.55
CA LEU A 137 3.08 8.49 10.00
C LEU A 137 4.48 8.99 10.40
N VAL A 138 5.25 8.17 11.12
CA VAL A 138 6.65 8.50 11.49
C VAL A 138 7.52 8.64 10.24
N VAL A 139 7.42 7.71 9.29
CA VAL A 139 8.14 7.76 8.01
C VAL A 139 7.77 9.01 7.21
N ALA A 140 6.48 9.38 7.19
CA ALA A 140 6.03 10.59 6.51
C ALA A 140 6.62 11.87 7.14
N ARG A 141 6.82 11.88 8.47
CA ARG A 141 7.34 13.05 9.21
C ARG A 141 8.87 13.19 9.14
N TRP A 142 9.61 12.07 9.11
CA TRP A 142 11.06 12.04 9.12
C TRP A 142 11.64 11.61 7.76
N LYS A 143 11.53 12.49 6.76
CA LYS A 143 11.94 12.23 5.38
C LYS A 143 13.36 11.64 5.24
N ARG A 144 14.34 12.15 6.01
CA ARG A 144 15.74 11.67 5.99
C ARG A 144 15.92 10.25 6.51
N ARG A 145 14.97 9.69 7.26
CA ARG A 145 15.01 8.34 7.82
C ARG A 145 13.94 7.41 7.21
N ALA A 146 13.33 7.82 6.11
CA ALA A 146 12.23 7.08 5.49
C ALA A 146 12.63 5.65 5.07
N LEU A 147 13.82 5.48 4.49
CA LEU A 147 14.26 4.16 4.04
C LEU A 147 14.56 3.20 5.20
N PRO A 148 15.40 3.54 6.21
CA PRO A 148 15.61 2.66 7.35
C PRO A 148 14.32 2.42 8.16
N ALA A 149 13.47 3.42 8.34
CA ALA A 149 12.18 3.23 9.01
C ALA A 149 11.26 2.25 8.25
N THR A 150 11.22 2.36 6.92
CA THR A 150 10.47 1.41 6.08
C THR A 150 11.05 -0.01 6.20
N ALA A 151 12.36 -0.17 6.24
CA ALA A 151 13.00 -1.48 6.41
C ALA A 151 12.63 -2.12 7.77
N VAL A 152 12.71 -1.35 8.85
CA VAL A 152 12.33 -1.81 10.20
C VAL A 152 10.84 -2.18 10.23
N ALA A 153 9.96 -1.31 9.73
CA ALA A 153 8.54 -1.57 9.67
C ALA A 153 8.20 -2.84 8.89
N SER A 154 8.85 -3.03 7.75
CA SER A 154 8.69 -4.22 6.91
C SER A 154 9.11 -5.48 7.67
N ALA A 155 10.27 -5.46 8.33
CA ALA A 155 10.76 -6.59 9.12
C ALA A 155 9.81 -6.93 10.28
N VAL A 156 9.30 -5.90 10.99
CA VAL A 156 8.35 -6.08 12.09
C VAL A 156 7.02 -6.62 11.57
N TRP A 157 6.50 -6.12 10.43
CA TRP A 157 5.26 -6.62 9.83
C TRP A 157 5.36 -8.09 9.44
N VAL A 158 6.44 -8.47 8.74
CA VAL A 158 6.70 -9.87 8.37
C VAL A 158 6.86 -10.74 9.61
N GLY A 159 7.65 -10.31 10.59
CA GLY A 159 7.89 -11.03 11.84
C GLY A 159 6.61 -11.22 12.66
N ALA A 160 5.79 -10.18 12.78
CA ALA A 160 4.48 -10.26 13.43
C ALA A 160 3.54 -11.23 12.68
N GLY A 161 3.53 -11.18 11.35
CA GLY A 161 2.77 -12.12 10.53
C GLY A 161 3.17 -13.58 10.73
N VAL A 162 4.47 -13.85 10.81
CA VAL A 162 5.02 -15.19 11.13
C VAL A 162 4.58 -15.62 12.53
N LEU A 163 4.70 -14.73 13.52
CA LEU A 163 4.33 -15.00 14.90
C LEU A 163 2.84 -15.34 15.02
N TRP A 164 1.97 -14.51 14.43
CA TRP A 164 0.51 -14.71 14.45
C TRP A 164 0.12 -16.04 13.80
N TRP A 165 0.66 -16.33 12.63
CA TRP A 165 0.46 -17.61 11.97
C TRP A 165 0.93 -18.80 12.80
N ARG A 166 2.18 -18.77 13.33
CA ARG A 166 2.76 -19.86 14.12
C ARG A 166 2.03 -20.12 15.41
N LYS A 167 1.54 -19.08 16.07
CA LYS A 167 0.77 -19.16 17.31
C LYS A 167 -0.70 -19.47 17.10
N GLY A 168 -1.20 -19.41 15.86
CA GLY A 168 -2.61 -19.60 15.55
C GLY A 168 -3.53 -18.53 16.16
N TRP A 169 -2.99 -17.35 16.46
CA TRP A 169 -3.76 -16.27 17.07
C TRP A 169 -4.83 -15.75 16.10
N PRO A 170 -6.07 -15.49 16.58
CA PRO A 170 -7.12 -14.97 15.70
C PRO A 170 -6.88 -13.53 15.32
N ASN A 171 -7.40 -13.13 14.15
CA ASN A 171 -7.62 -11.75 13.82
C ASN A 171 -8.97 -11.28 14.40
N ALA A 172 -9.10 -9.98 14.67
CA ALA A 172 -10.40 -9.38 15.06
C ALA A 172 -11.42 -9.46 13.91
N TRP A 173 -10.95 -9.31 12.68
CA TRP A 173 -11.68 -9.55 11.42
C TRP A 173 -10.68 -9.93 10.33
N GLY A 174 -11.18 -10.22 9.12
CA GLY A 174 -10.34 -10.66 8.00
C GLY A 174 -10.03 -12.17 8.03
N PRO A 175 -9.10 -12.63 7.18
CA PRO A 175 -8.79 -14.04 7.07
C PRO A 175 -8.06 -14.56 8.30
N ARG A 176 -8.26 -15.88 8.59
CA ARG A 176 -7.42 -16.55 9.58
C ARG A 176 -5.95 -16.50 9.15
N PRO A 177 -5.00 -16.24 10.06
CA PRO A 177 -3.59 -16.25 9.75
C PRO A 177 -3.13 -17.61 9.20
N THR A 178 -2.52 -17.56 8.03
CA THR A 178 -1.91 -18.71 7.32
C THR A 178 -0.53 -18.27 6.82
N PRO A 179 0.28 -19.16 6.20
CA PRO A 179 1.53 -18.73 5.56
C PRO A 179 1.37 -17.59 4.55
N ALA A 180 0.16 -17.42 3.98
CA ALA A 180 -0.11 -16.32 3.06
C ALA A 180 0.05 -14.94 3.70
N LEU A 181 -0.20 -14.80 5.01
CA LEU A 181 -0.04 -13.52 5.72
C LEU A 181 1.41 -13.00 5.70
N PRO A 182 2.42 -13.72 6.24
CA PRO A 182 3.81 -13.23 6.17
C PRO A 182 4.36 -13.17 4.75
N LEU A 183 3.93 -14.03 3.83
CA LEU A 183 4.34 -13.98 2.43
C LEU A 183 3.83 -12.70 1.75
N ALA A 184 2.57 -12.32 1.97
CA ALA A 184 2.00 -11.09 1.43
C ALA A 184 2.65 -9.84 2.05
N ALA A 185 2.93 -9.87 3.37
CA ALA A 185 3.68 -8.82 4.04
C ALA A 185 5.08 -8.65 3.42
N ALA A 186 5.80 -9.77 3.20
CA ALA A 186 7.12 -9.74 2.57
C ALA A 186 7.09 -9.23 1.12
N ALA A 187 6.14 -9.70 0.31
CA ALA A 187 5.99 -9.26 -1.07
C ALA A 187 5.65 -7.76 -1.17
N SER A 188 4.68 -7.29 -0.37
CA SER A 188 4.33 -5.86 -0.29
C SER A 188 5.52 -5.02 0.17
N SER A 189 6.23 -5.47 1.19
CA SER A 189 7.42 -4.81 1.73
C SER A 189 8.55 -4.69 0.70
N ALA A 190 8.80 -5.74 -0.08
CA ALA A 190 9.82 -5.73 -1.14
C ALA A 190 9.50 -4.67 -2.20
N VAL A 191 8.22 -4.57 -2.62
CA VAL A 191 7.78 -3.54 -3.56
C VAL A 191 7.94 -2.14 -2.97
N ILE A 192 7.48 -1.91 -1.73
CA ILE A 192 7.59 -0.63 -1.04
C ILE A 192 9.07 -0.23 -0.91
N PHE A 193 9.91 -1.14 -0.44
CA PHE A 193 11.34 -0.90 -0.26
C PHE A 193 12.01 -0.52 -1.59
N SER A 194 11.71 -1.22 -2.68
CA SER A 194 12.25 -0.90 -4.01
C SER A 194 11.90 0.53 -4.44
N ARG A 195 10.70 1.02 -4.11
CA ARG A 195 10.26 2.38 -4.43
C ARG A 195 10.95 3.44 -3.57
N PHE A 196 11.16 3.17 -2.29
CA PHE A 196 11.94 4.05 -1.42
C PHE A 196 13.42 4.09 -1.83
N TRP A 197 13.97 2.93 -2.20
CA TRP A 197 15.33 2.83 -2.69
C TRP A 197 15.55 3.61 -3.99
N ALA A 198 14.66 3.47 -4.97
CA ALA A 198 14.71 4.20 -6.23
C ALA A 198 14.57 5.74 -6.05
N ALA A 199 13.87 6.18 -5.01
CA ALA A 199 13.64 7.60 -4.73
C ALA A 199 14.81 8.30 -3.98
N ARG A 200 15.86 7.58 -3.56
CA ARG A 200 17.01 8.17 -2.82
C ARG A 200 17.68 9.30 -3.57
N GLY A 201 18.00 9.06 -4.83
CA GLY A 201 18.72 10.03 -5.64
C GLY A 201 17.94 11.30 -5.98
N TRP A 202 16.63 11.31 -5.76
CA TRP A 202 15.81 12.53 -5.85
C TRP A 202 15.93 13.39 -4.58
N GLN A 203 15.96 12.75 -3.41
CA GLN A 203 16.03 13.45 -2.10
C GLN A 203 17.39 14.11 -1.84
N GLU A 204 18.43 13.66 -2.52
CA GLU A 204 19.78 14.23 -2.45
C GLU A 204 19.96 15.46 -3.36
N ARG A 205 19.00 15.71 -4.28
CA ARG A 205 19.05 16.80 -5.26
C ARG A 205 18.13 17.98 -4.95
N VAL A 206 17.38 17.90 -3.85
CA VAL A 206 16.43 18.91 -3.35
C VAL A 206 16.76 19.25 -1.90
#